data_9d6cfe013a81dbd03630bb9ab2cbab1c
#
_entry.id   9d6cfe013a81dbd03630bb9ab2cbab1c
#
_cell.length_a   1.000
_cell.length_b   1.000
_cell.length_c   1.000
_cell.angle_alpha   90.00
_cell.angle_beta   90.00
_cell.angle_gamma   90.00
#
_symmetry.space_group_name_H-M   'P 1'
#
loop_
_entity.id
_entity.type
_entity.pdbx_description
1 polymer ?
#
loop_
_entity_poly.entity_id
_entity_poly.type
_entity_poly.pdbx_seq_one_letter_code
_entity_poly.pdbx_strand_id
1 'polypeptide(L)'
;MLDAFGLEASEKAVQFAVVTATEWKKVKKGLEQEIKIDIPGTGIAFVTPLSSIGGKRQLRFLTEDRGFEKEEESSLKGTDYELLVVIANQGYTDVIMDAARKANATGGTVIHAKGTGMEKAEKFLGVSLAQEKEMIFMVTKTKDKNGIMQSIMKEAGIGSKAGAIVFSLPVTETAGMRLIEKNEDD
;
A
#
# COMPACT_ATOMS: atom_id res chain seq x y z
N MET A 1 25.88 1.32 -27.68
CA MET A 1 24.99 2.44 -28.07
C MET A 1 23.70 2.55 -27.25
N LEU A 2 23.25 1.48 -26.59
CA LEU A 2 22.08 1.51 -25.64
C LEU A 2 22.45 2.09 -24.27
N ASP A 3 23.69 2.00 -23.85
CA ASP A 3 24.23 2.56 -22.59
C ASP A 3 24.07 4.08 -22.46
N ALA A 4 24.16 4.81 -23.59
CA ALA A 4 24.09 6.27 -23.60
C ALA A 4 22.70 6.82 -23.24
N PHE A 5 21.66 5.98 -23.24
CA PHE A 5 20.28 6.37 -22.95
C PHE A 5 19.76 5.79 -21.62
N GLY A 6 20.60 5.15 -20.81
CA GLY A 6 20.18 4.54 -19.55
C GLY A 6 19.18 3.38 -19.73
N LEU A 7 19.19 2.74 -20.91
CA LEU A 7 18.26 1.66 -21.28
C LEU A 7 18.81 0.27 -20.92
N GLU A 8 19.92 0.17 -20.21
CA GLU A 8 20.32 -1.10 -19.62
C GLU A 8 19.23 -1.59 -18.67
N ALA A 9 18.81 -2.83 -18.87
CA ALA A 9 17.85 -3.50 -18.00
C ALA A 9 18.48 -3.75 -16.63
N SER A 10 18.48 -2.73 -15.77
CA SER A 10 18.88 -2.89 -14.38
C SER A 10 17.64 -3.32 -13.57
N GLU A 11 17.77 -4.39 -12.81
CA GLU A 11 16.74 -4.77 -11.87
C GLU A 11 16.45 -3.62 -10.91
N LYS A 12 15.19 -3.23 -10.80
CA LYS A 12 14.71 -2.21 -9.87
C LYS A 12 13.80 -2.87 -8.85
N ALA A 13 13.95 -2.49 -7.60
CA ALA A 13 13.06 -2.89 -6.53
C ALA A 13 12.27 -1.69 -6.02
N VAL A 14 10.99 -1.87 -5.76
CA VAL A 14 10.15 -0.88 -5.07
C VAL A 14 9.85 -1.41 -3.67
N GLN A 15 10.19 -0.61 -2.66
CA GLN A 15 9.94 -0.94 -1.27
C GLN A 15 8.87 -0.01 -0.71
N PHE A 16 7.82 -0.59 -0.12
CA PHE A 16 6.75 0.15 0.56
C PHE A 16 6.88 -0.08 2.06
N ALA A 17 6.78 0.99 2.83
CA ALA A 17 6.73 0.93 4.29
C ALA A 17 5.75 1.97 4.83
N VAL A 18 5.03 1.63 5.89
CA VAL A 18 4.24 2.60 6.66
C VAL A 18 5.09 3.02 7.84
N VAL A 19 5.31 4.32 7.97
CA VAL A 19 6.17 4.89 9.00
C VAL A 19 5.50 6.08 9.67
N THR A 20 5.83 6.33 10.93
CA THR A 20 5.48 7.59 11.59
C THR A 20 6.44 8.70 11.15
N ALA A 21 6.08 9.96 11.34
CA ALA A 21 6.97 11.09 11.04
C ALA A 21 8.32 11.01 11.76
N THR A 22 8.33 10.49 12.99
CA THR A 22 9.55 10.29 13.77
C THR A 22 10.43 9.20 13.19
N GLU A 23 9.83 8.09 12.76
CA GLU A 23 10.55 6.99 12.11
C GLU A 23 11.09 7.41 10.75
N TRP A 24 10.32 8.16 9.97
CA TRP A 24 10.79 8.69 8.70
C TRP A 24 12.09 9.48 8.83
N LYS A 25 12.20 10.34 9.86
CA LYS A 25 13.45 11.10 10.10
C LYS A 25 14.66 10.18 10.27
N LYS A 26 14.50 9.04 10.95
CA LYS A 26 15.57 8.04 11.14
C LYS A 26 15.86 7.30 9.85
N VAL A 27 14.83 6.86 9.13
CA VAL A 27 14.97 6.17 7.83
C VAL A 27 15.67 7.07 6.83
N LYS A 28 15.24 8.33 6.69
CA LYS A 28 15.86 9.31 5.80
C LYS A 28 17.35 9.44 6.08
N LYS A 29 17.72 9.61 7.36
CA LYS A 29 19.13 9.69 7.77
C LYS A 29 19.92 8.44 7.39
N GLY A 30 19.37 7.24 7.58
CA GLY A 30 20.01 5.98 7.16
C GLY A 30 20.17 5.89 5.64
N LEU A 31 19.14 6.27 4.86
CA LEU A 31 19.22 6.30 3.39
C LEU A 31 20.32 7.24 2.89
N GLU A 32 20.49 8.41 3.52
CA GLU A 32 21.52 9.39 3.17
C GLU A 32 22.92 8.94 3.60
N GLN A 33 23.08 8.42 4.80
CA GLN A 33 24.38 8.12 5.38
C GLN A 33 24.95 6.75 4.99
N GLU A 34 24.10 5.72 4.94
CA GLU A 34 24.53 4.33 4.72
C GLU A 34 24.39 3.93 3.26
N ILE A 35 23.27 4.25 2.62
CA ILE A 35 22.98 3.88 1.22
C ILE A 35 23.44 4.96 0.25
N LYS A 36 23.63 6.21 0.73
CA LYS A 36 24.01 7.38 -0.08
C LYS A 36 23.02 7.59 -1.23
N ILE A 37 21.72 7.62 -0.87
CA ILE A 37 20.60 7.68 -1.84
C ILE A 37 20.61 8.94 -2.71
N ASP A 38 21.33 9.98 -2.30
CA ASP A 38 21.55 11.23 -3.01
C ASP A 38 22.49 11.10 -4.23
N ILE A 39 23.23 9.99 -4.34
CA ILE A 39 24.06 9.72 -5.52
C ILE A 39 23.14 9.32 -6.68
N PRO A 40 23.27 9.99 -7.87
CA PRO A 40 22.48 9.65 -9.04
C PRO A 40 22.58 8.16 -9.41
N GLY A 41 21.42 7.51 -9.62
CA GLY A 41 21.35 6.08 -9.97
C GLY A 41 21.18 5.13 -8.78
N THR A 42 21.35 5.56 -7.54
CA THR A 42 21.17 4.73 -6.34
C THR A 42 19.71 4.45 -6.08
N GLY A 43 18.84 5.49 -6.10
CA GLY A 43 17.42 5.33 -5.86
C GLY A 43 16.69 6.64 -5.58
N ILE A 44 15.39 6.52 -5.31
CA ILE A 44 14.54 7.63 -4.90
C ILE A 44 13.67 7.14 -3.75
N ALA A 45 13.56 7.93 -2.69
CA ALA A 45 12.61 7.71 -1.62
C ALA A 45 11.70 8.93 -1.45
N PHE A 46 10.41 8.70 -1.27
CA PHE A 46 9.45 9.75 -1.00
C PHE A 46 8.40 9.29 0.01
N VAL A 47 7.73 10.23 0.64
CA VAL A 47 6.67 9.98 1.61
C VAL A 47 5.38 10.60 1.10
N THR A 48 4.29 9.88 1.27
CA THR A 48 2.94 10.38 1.04
C THR A 48 2.09 10.13 2.27
N PRO A 49 1.27 11.10 2.72
CA PRO A 49 0.41 10.90 3.86
C PRO A 49 -0.68 9.87 3.56
N LEU A 50 -1.04 9.06 4.56
CA LEU A 50 -2.19 8.18 4.47
C LEU A 50 -3.48 8.98 4.76
N SER A 51 -4.51 8.81 3.92
CA SER A 51 -5.84 9.36 4.18
C SER A 51 -6.61 8.54 5.21
N SER A 52 -6.47 7.23 5.18
CA SER A 52 -7.17 6.29 6.06
C SER A 52 -6.39 5.00 6.23
N ILE A 53 -6.68 4.30 7.32
CA ILE A 53 -6.16 2.96 7.61
C ILE A 53 -7.30 2.05 8.08
N GLY A 54 -7.24 0.77 7.79
CA GLY A 54 -8.27 -0.23 8.04
C GLY A 54 -8.51 -0.57 9.51
N GLY A 55 -8.69 0.45 10.36
CA GLY A 55 -9.08 0.32 11.76
C GLY A 55 -7.91 0.25 12.75
N LYS A 56 -8.26 0.37 14.04
CA LYS A 56 -7.30 0.49 15.15
C LYS A 56 -6.34 -0.70 15.26
N ARG A 57 -6.79 -1.91 14.93
CA ARG A 57 -5.95 -3.11 15.00
C ARG A 57 -4.84 -3.08 13.96
N GLN A 58 -5.14 -2.64 12.74
CA GLN A 58 -4.13 -2.48 11.68
C GLN A 58 -3.17 -1.35 12.00
N LEU A 59 -3.68 -0.25 12.52
CA LEU A 59 -2.84 0.87 12.94
C LEU A 59 -1.83 0.44 14.01
N ARG A 60 -2.27 -0.25 15.08
CA ARG A 60 -1.39 -0.78 16.11
C ARG A 60 -0.35 -1.75 15.56
N PHE A 61 -0.75 -2.64 14.66
CA PHE A 61 0.17 -3.56 14.00
C PHE A 61 1.26 -2.82 13.22
N LEU A 62 0.89 -1.79 12.45
CA LEU A 62 1.83 -1.03 11.61
C LEU A 62 2.74 -0.10 12.43
N THR A 63 2.29 0.36 13.59
CA THR A 63 3.08 1.21 14.49
C THR A 63 3.74 0.44 15.63
N GLU A 64 3.64 -0.91 15.64
CA GLU A 64 4.17 -1.78 16.70
C GLU A 64 3.68 -1.35 18.10
N ASP A 65 2.42 -0.92 18.22
CA ASP A 65 1.83 -0.35 19.44
C ASP A 65 2.57 0.88 20.02
N ARG A 66 3.52 1.46 19.28
CA ARG A 66 4.18 2.71 19.67
C ARG A 66 3.18 3.86 19.56
N GLY A 67 3.14 4.68 20.59
CA GLY A 67 2.39 5.92 20.55
C GLY A 67 2.93 6.85 19.46
N PHE A 68 2.04 7.42 18.65
CA PHE A 68 2.39 8.49 17.71
C PHE A 68 1.43 9.65 17.91
N GLU A 69 1.92 10.85 17.72
CA GLU A 69 1.07 12.03 17.66
C GLU A 69 0.36 12.04 16.31
N LYS A 70 -0.96 12.21 16.35
CA LYS A 70 -1.75 12.42 15.14
C LYS A 70 -1.44 13.83 14.65
N GLU A 71 -0.68 13.92 13.57
CA GLU A 71 -0.45 15.20 12.90
C GLU A 71 -1.76 15.73 12.29
N GLU A 72 -1.76 17.01 11.94
CA GLU A 72 -2.89 17.63 11.24
C GLU A 72 -3.20 16.83 9.96
N GLU A 73 -4.49 16.68 9.69
CA GLU A 73 -4.93 16.01 8.48
C GLU A 73 -4.31 16.65 7.25
N SER A 74 -3.87 15.82 6.30
CA SER A 74 -3.28 16.26 5.03
C SER A 74 -4.05 17.43 4.42
N SER A 75 -3.33 18.43 3.91
CA SER A 75 -3.91 19.54 3.14
C SER A 75 -4.62 19.10 1.85
N LEU A 76 -4.45 17.84 1.44
CA LEU A 76 -5.13 17.21 0.31
C LEU A 76 -6.54 16.69 0.70
N LYS A 77 -7.31 17.52 1.42
CA LYS A 77 -8.72 17.26 1.71
C LYS A 77 -9.57 17.53 0.47
N GLY A 78 -10.52 16.65 0.19
CA GLY A 78 -11.53 16.87 -0.86
C GLY A 78 -11.12 16.35 -2.24
N THR A 79 -10.30 15.32 -2.31
CA THR A 79 -10.10 14.58 -3.58
C THR A 79 -11.33 13.73 -3.90
N ASP A 80 -11.74 13.70 -5.17
CA ASP A 80 -12.87 12.88 -5.63
C ASP A 80 -12.54 11.39 -5.62
N TYR A 81 -11.25 11.06 -5.69
CA TYR A 81 -10.75 9.69 -5.76
C TYR A 81 -9.71 9.39 -4.69
N GLU A 82 -9.64 8.11 -4.35
CA GLU A 82 -8.66 7.53 -3.42
C GLU A 82 -8.04 6.27 -4.04
N LEU A 83 -6.76 6.07 -3.81
CA LEU A 83 -6.07 4.82 -4.10
C LEU A 83 -6.12 3.94 -2.86
N LEU A 84 -6.87 2.85 -2.90
CA LEU A 84 -6.82 1.81 -1.89
C LEU A 84 -5.65 0.87 -2.20
N VAL A 85 -4.82 0.64 -1.19
CA VAL A 85 -3.73 -0.33 -1.23
C VAL A 85 -4.05 -1.43 -0.24
N VAL A 86 -4.18 -2.65 -0.73
CA VAL A 86 -4.37 -3.85 0.09
C VAL A 86 -3.12 -4.70 0.01
N ILE A 87 -2.57 -5.09 1.15
CA ILE A 87 -1.44 -6.02 1.25
C ILE A 87 -1.94 -7.27 1.95
N ALA A 88 -1.82 -8.43 1.30
CA ALA A 88 -2.33 -9.70 1.82
C ALA A 88 -1.36 -10.86 1.54
N ASN A 89 -1.63 -11.99 2.17
CA ASN A 89 -0.95 -13.23 1.82
C ASN A 89 -1.33 -13.64 0.39
N GLN A 90 -0.39 -14.21 -0.34
CA GLN A 90 -0.60 -14.70 -1.71
C GLN A 90 -1.75 -15.72 -1.78
N GLY A 91 -2.55 -15.66 -2.87
CA GLY A 91 -3.65 -16.56 -3.13
C GLY A 91 -5.01 -16.13 -2.56
N TYR A 92 -5.11 -14.93 -2.00
CA TYR A 92 -6.37 -14.41 -1.46
C TYR A 92 -6.95 -13.24 -2.26
N THR A 93 -6.40 -12.94 -3.43
CA THR A 93 -6.88 -11.87 -4.31
C THR A 93 -8.37 -11.97 -4.61
N ASP A 94 -8.89 -13.17 -4.96
CA ASP A 94 -10.30 -13.35 -5.30
C ASP A 94 -11.23 -13.01 -4.12
N VAL A 95 -10.90 -13.49 -2.92
CA VAL A 95 -11.66 -13.20 -1.70
C VAL A 95 -11.70 -11.68 -1.43
N ILE A 96 -10.56 -11.01 -1.59
CA ILE A 96 -10.44 -9.57 -1.38
C ILE A 96 -11.23 -8.81 -2.44
N MET A 97 -11.09 -9.19 -3.71
CA MET A 97 -11.80 -8.52 -4.80
C MET A 97 -13.31 -8.73 -4.74
N ASP A 98 -13.77 -9.92 -4.34
CA ASP A 98 -15.20 -10.18 -4.14
C ASP A 98 -15.76 -9.35 -2.98
N ALA A 99 -15.01 -9.23 -1.88
CA ALA A 99 -15.39 -8.34 -0.78
C ALA A 99 -15.45 -6.87 -1.23
N ALA A 100 -14.47 -6.44 -2.02
CA ALA A 100 -14.41 -5.07 -2.54
C ALA A 100 -15.57 -4.77 -3.51
N ARG A 101 -15.88 -5.69 -4.44
CA ARG A 101 -16.96 -5.55 -5.42
C ARG A 101 -18.34 -5.46 -4.76
N LYS A 102 -18.59 -6.18 -3.65
CA LYS A 102 -19.82 -6.06 -2.84
C LYS A 102 -20.04 -4.64 -2.33
N ALA A 103 -18.98 -3.85 -2.22
CA ALA A 103 -19.00 -2.46 -1.77
C ALA A 103 -18.69 -1.46 -2.91
N ASN A 104 -18.98 -1.81 -4.16
CA ASN A 104 -18.87 -0.96 -5.36
C ASN A 104 -17.45 -0.72 -5.87
N ALA A 105 -16.44 -1.52 -5.54
CA ALA A 105 -15.17 -1.45 -6.22
C ALA A 105 -15.31 -1.94 -7.67
N THR A 106 -14.76 -1.19 -8.62
CA THR A 106 -14.88 -1.49 -10.06
C THR A 106 -13.81 -2.47 -10.54
N GLY A 107 -12.63 -2.46 -9.92
CA GLY A 107 -11.52 -3.32 -10.30
C GLY A 107 -10.26 -3.01 -9.51
N GLY A 108 -9.20 -3.77 -9.78
CA GLY A 108 -7.90 -3.56 -9.14
C GLY A 108 -6.76 -4.15 -9.96
N THR A 109 -5.55 -3.65 -9.71
CA THR A 109 -4.30 -4.18 -10.26
C THR A 109 -3.57 -4.93 -9.17
N VAL A 110 -3.17 -6.17 -9.45
CA VAL A 110 -2.44 -7.03 -8.52
C VAL A 110 -0.95 -6.99 -8.84
N ILE A 111 -0.15 -6.82 -7.81
CA ILE A 111 1.32 -6.86 -7.87
C ILE A 111 1.79 -7.93 -6.90
N HIS A 112 2.62 -8.86 -7.39
CA HIS A 112 3.28 -9.84 -6.52
C HIS A 112 4.42 -9.17 -5.76
N ALA A 113 4.47 -9.43 -4.46
CA ALA A 113 5.40 -8.78 -3.55
C ALA A 113 5.98 -9.78 -2.52
N LYS A 114 7.02 -9.37 -1.81
CA LYS A 114 7.58 -10.11 -0.68
C LYS A 114 7.46 -9.30 0.58
N GLY A 115 6.92 -9.91 1.63
CA GLY A 115 6.82 -9.30 2.95
C GLY A 115 8.11 -9.47 3.74
N THR A 116 8.64 -8.37 4.31
CA THR A 116 9.89 -8.35 5.09
C THR A 116 9.68 -8.04 6.57
N GLY A 117 8.43 -7.75 6.99
CA GLY A 117 8.12 -7.09 8.27
C GLY A 117 7.70 -7.99 9.43
N MET A 118 7.92 -9.30 9.38
CA MET A 118 7.65 -10.15 10.54
C MET A 118 8.94 -10.73 11.12
N GLU A 119 9.25 -10.43 12.39
CA GLU A 119 10.38 -10.99 13.15
C GLU A 119 10.35 -12.53 13.26
N LYS A 120 9.21 -13.15 12.96
CA LYS A 120 9.04 -14.60 12.86
C LYS A 120 8.96 -15.05 11.41
N ALA A 121 9.91 -14.61 10.57
CA ALA A 121 10.20 -15.34 9.35
C ALA A 121 10.66 -16.73 9.78
N GLU A 122 9.90 -17.77 9.43
CA GLU A 122 10.31 -19.15 9.70
C GLU A 122 11.69 -19.37 9.08
N LYS A 123 12.69 -19.52 9.91
CA LYS A 123 14.03 -19.89 9.49
C LYS A 123 14.02 -21.36 9.15
N PHE A 124 13.89 -21.69 7.89
CA PHE A 124 14.13 -23.05 7.43
C PHE A 124 15.60 -23.19 7.06
N LEU A 125 16.31 -24.10 7.74
CA LEU A 125 17.76 -24.35 7.55
C LEU A 125 18.65 -23.08 7.61
N GLY A 126 18.28 -22.10 8.43
CA GLY A 126 19.06 -20.87 8.60
C GLY A 126 18.79 -19.79 7.54
N VAL A 127 17.90 -20.03 6.59
CA VAL A 127 17.49 -19.06 5.56
C VAL A 127 16.16 -18.42 5.99
N SER A 128 16.09 -17.10 6.02
CA SER A 128 14.84 -16.36 6.22
C SER A 128 14.01 -16.47 4.94
N LEU A 129 12.88 -17.16 5.02
CA LEU A 129 11.91 -17.21 3.93
C LEU A 129 11.05 -15.95 3.99
N ALA A 130 11.22 -15.05 3.02
CA ALA A 130 10.31 -13.94 2.83
C ALA A 130 8.92 -14.49 2.48
N GLN A 131 7.88 -14.01 3.18
CA GLN A 131 6.51 -14.43 2.87
C GLN A 131 6.05 -13.82 1.55
N GLU A 132 5.56 -14.64 0.63
CA GLU A 132 4.94 -14.16 -0.60
C GLU A 132 3.65 -13.38 -0.26
N LYS A 133 3.55 -12.20 -0.82
CA LYS A 133 2.44 -11.26 -0.63
C LYS A 133 1.88 -10.82 -1.97
N GLU A 134 0.66 -10.36 -1.94
CA GLU A 134 0.01 -9.65 -3.04
C GLU A 134 -0.36 -8.25 -2.58
N MET A 135 -0.09 -7.28 -3.45
CA MET A 135 -0.56 -5.91 -3.28
C MET A 135 -1.64 -5.65 -4.32
N ILE A 136 -2.80 -5.20 -3.87
CA ILE A 136 -3.92 -4.89 -4.75
C ILE A 136 -4.16 -3.38 -4.69
N PHE A 137 -4.07 -2.73 -5.84
CA PHE A 137 -4.30 -1.31 -6.01
C PHE A 137 -5.68 -1.08 -6.64
N MET A 138 -6.52 -0.31 -5.98
CA MET A 138 -7.87 0.02 -6.45
C MET A 138 -8.06 1.53 -6.36
N VAL A 139 -8.33 2.20 -7.50
CA VAL A 139 -8.76 3.59 -7.48
C VAL A 139 -10.28 3.59 -7.35
N THR A 140 -10.81 4.32 -6.37
CA THR A 140 -12.24 4.38 -6.06
C THR A 140 -12.68 5.80 -5.77
N LYS A 141 -13.99 6.07 -5.87
CA LYS A 141 -14.55 7.34 -5.42
C LYS A 141 -14.39 7.46 -3.90
N THR A 142 -14.05 8.65 -3.43
CA THR A 142 -13.83 8.94 -1.99
C THR A 142 -15.04 8.54 -1.14
N LYS A 143 -16.27 8.71 -1.67
CA LYS A 143 -17.53 8.32 -0.98
C LYS A 143 -17.63 6.81 -0.72
N ASP A 144 -17.08 5.96 -1.59
CA ASP A 144 -17.20 4.49 -1.51
C ASP A 144 -16.05 3.86 -0.70
N LYS A 145 -14.95 4.60 -0.51
CA LYS A 145 -13.73 4.15 0.17
C LYS A 145 -13.99 3.39 1.47
N ASN A 146 -14.72 4.00 2.39
CA ASN A 146 -14.93 3.43 3.72
C ASN A 146 -15.71 2.13 3.68
N GLY A 147 -16.73 2.02 2.81
CA GLY A 147 -17.49 0.81 2.60
C GLY A 147 -16.64 -0.33 2.05
N ILE A 148 -15.80 -0.04 1.06
CA ILE A 148 -14.86 -1.01 0.47
C ILE A 148 -13.85 -1.49 1.52
N MET A 149 -13.22 -0.57 2.25
CA MET A 149 -12.26 -0.91 3.30
C MET A 149 -12.88 -1.78 4.40
N GLN A 150 -14.09 -1.45 4.85
CA GLN A 150 -14.82 -2.23 5.87
C GLN A 150 -15.16 -3.64 5.37
N SER A 151 -15.62 -3.77 4.13
CA SER A 151 -15.93 -5.07 3.51
C SER A 151 -14.70 -5.97 3.44
N ILE A 152 -13.56 -5.43 2.97
CA ILE A 152 -12.28 -6.16 2.92
C ILE A 152 -11.82 -6.56 4.31
N MET A 153 -11.86 -5.65 5.29
CA MET A 153 -11.43 -5.96 6.66
C MET A 153 -12.27 -7.05 7.31
N LYS A 154 -13.57 -7.09 7.01
CA LYS A 154 -14.51 -8.09 7.54
C LYS A 154 -14.21 -9.48 7.00
N GLU A 155 -13.98 -9.60 5.68
CA GLU A 155 -13.84 -10.90 5.00
C GLU A 155 -12.37 -11.40 5.01
N ALA A 156 -11.40 -10.48 4.89
CA ALA A 156 -10.00 -10.81 4.63
C ALA A 156 -8.99 -10.16 5.60
N GLY A 157 -9.45 -9.43 6.63
CA GLY A 157 -8.57 -8.67 7.54
C GLY A 157 -7.55 -9.50 8.32
N ILE A 158 -6.72 -8.86 9.14
CA ILE A 158 -5.58 -9.44 9.87
C ILE A 158 -5.94 -10.71 10.67
N GLY A 159 -7.20 -10.88 11.08
CA GLY A 159 -7.65 -12.08 11.81
C GLY A 159 -7.99 -13.28 10.92
N SER A 160 -7.96 -13.14 9.61
CA SER A 160 -8.23 -14.19 8.63
C SER A 160 -6.94 -14.80 8.09
N LYS A 161 -7.07 -15.88 7.30
CA LYS A 161 -5.93 -16.48 6.60
C LYS A 161 -5.30 -15.53 5.56
N ALA A 162 -6.08 -14.63 4.98
CA ALA A 162 -5.58 -13.61 4.05
C ALA A 162 -4.67 -12.59 4.76
N GLY A 163 -4.93 -12.31 6.03
CA GLY A 163 -4.13 -11.37 6.82
C GLY A 163 -4.04 -9.97 6.19
N ALA A 164 -5.10 -9.54 5.48
CA ALA A 164 -5.06 -8.32 4.70
C ALA A 164 -4.96 -7.07 5.57
N ILE A 165 -4.12 -6.15 5.13
CA ILE A 165 -3.99 -4.78 5.62
C ILE A 165 -4.48 -3.87 4.50
N VAL A 166 -5.32 -2.88 4.81
CA VAL A 166 -5.82 -1.91 3.84
C VAL A 166 -5.62 -0.49 4.34
N PHE A 167 -5.12 0.37 3.47
CA PHE A 167 -5.00 1.81 3.69
C PHE A 167 -5.29 2.57 2.40
N SER A 168 -5.48 3.88 2.50
CA SER A 168 -5.76 4.72 1.35
C SER A 168 -4.85 5.94 1.25
N LEU A 169 -4.63 6.36 0.00
CA LEU A 169 -3.86 7.52 -0.39
C LEU A 169 -4.75 8.45 -1.23
N PRO A 170 -4.68 9.78 -1.04
CA PRO A 170 -5.47 10.71 -1.85
C PRO A 170 -4.96 10.71 -3.29
N VAL A 171 -5.90 10.75 -4.27
CA VAL A 171 -5.60 10.86 -5.70
C VAL A 171 -6.07 12.22 -6.19
N THR A 172 -5.14 13.05 -6.64
CA THR A 172 -5.44 14.42 -7.08
C THR A 172 -5.90 14.49 -8.52
N GLU A 173 -5.37 13.61 -9.39
CA GLU A 173 -5.70 13.58 -10.81
C GLU A 173 -5.69 12.15 -11.33
N THR A 174 -6.52 11.86 -12.33
CA THR A 174 -6.59 10.57 -13.01
C THR A 174 -6.56 10.74 -14.52
N ALA A 175 -5.98 9.76 -15.22
CA ALA A 175 -6.06 9.63 -16.67
C ALA A 175 -6.40 8.18 -17.04
N GLY A 176 -7.19 7.99 -18.11
CA GLY A 176 -7.57 6.65 -18.59
C GLY A 176 -8.61 5.93 -17.73
N MET A 177 -9.13 6.56 -16.70
CA MET A 177 -10.20 6.02 -15.85
C MET A 177 -11.56 6.33 -16.50
N ARG A 178 -12.09 5.39 -17.26
CA ARG A 178 -13.52 5.40 -17.60
C ARG A 178 -14.26 4.67 -16.49
N LEU A 179 -14.73 5.40 -15.49
CA LEU A 179 -15.79 4.86 -14.64
C LEU A 179 -17.01 4.68 -15.55
N ILE A 180 -17.50 3.45 -15.64
CA ILE A 180 -18.80 3.19 -16.22
C ILE A 180 -19.78 3.83 -15.25
N GLU A 181 -20.14 5.09 -15.51
CA GLU A 181 -21.31 5.67 -14.90
C GLU A 181 -22.47 4.85 -15.43
N LYS A 182 -23.11 4.07 -14.57
CA LYS A 182 -24.46 3.62 -14.86
C LYS A 182 -25.27 4.89 -14.97
N ASN A 183 -25.67 5.23 -16.18
CA ASN A 183 -26.67 6.24 -16.40
C ASN A 183 -27.87 5.83 -15.56
N GLU A 184 -28.22 6.63 -14.57
CA GLU A 184 -29.44 6.47 -13.78
C GLU A 184 -30.69 6.90 -14.55
N ASP A 185 -30.58 6.95 -15.90
CA ASP A 185 -31.69 7.26 -16.81
C ASP A 185 -31.91 6.07 -17.76
N ASP A 186 -32.60 5.02 -17.23
CA ASP A 186 -33.47 4.10 -18.00
C ASP A 186 -34.48 3.44 -17.05
#